data_acb970abea22c0f3c7a615573b521e19
#
_entry.id   acb970abea22c0f3c7a615573b521e19
#
_cell.length_a   1.000
_cell.length_b   1.000
_cell.length_c   1.000
_cell.angle_alpha   90.00
_cell.angle_beta   90.00
_cell.angle_gamma   90.00
#
_symmetry.space_group_name_H-M   'P 1'
#
loop_
_entity.id
_entity.type
_entity.pdbx_description
1 polymer ?
#
loop_
_entity_poly.entity_id
_entity_poly.type
_entity_poly.pdbx_seq_one_letter_code
_entity_poly.pdbx_strand_id
1 'polypeptide(L)'
;MRLIRLYIDEPLNEGSKVLVKNDSFHYLAKVLKAKKNQKIILFNNTGFDFHGHIKNVTDRYFEIHLDKRFFLEKNMYTTEIAFSICKNPCSDFIIKKLTELGINSFQPLISKFSIFNKKKIDLEKKLKHWKNISISSSEQSERSYLPIIKNTISFQDYIDSCSSVSKIILNTKSQNMINNVYNSRTESCSVLVGPEGDFSDEEYSYAKQSDFSSVSLGDNILRVETAAIAAISYIKIINSNENK
;
A
#
# COMPACT_ATOMS: atom_id res chain seq x y z
N MET A 1 15.92 -21.24 -0.58
CA MET A 1 16.36 -19.98 0.05
C MET A 1 15.70 -18.84 -0.70
N ARG A 2 14.97 -17.95 -0.05
CA ARG A 2 14.28 -16.85 -0.71
C ARG A 2 15.31 -15.87 -1.28
N LEU A 3 15.11 -15.39 -2.53
CA LEU A 3 15.97 -14.38 -3.14
C LEU A 3 15.83 -13.07 -2.37
N ILE A 4 16.95 -12.39 -2.16
CA ILE A 4 16.94 -11.02 -1.61
C ILE A 4 16.33 -10.12 -2.66
N ARG A 5 15.36 -9.29 -2.27
CA ARG A 5 14.81 -8.20 -3.07
C ARG A 5 15.09 -6.88 -2.38
N LEU A 6 15.50 -5.87 -3.14
CA LEU A 6 15.84 -4.58 -2.61
C LEU A 6 15.35 -3.46 -3.53
N TYR A 7 14.66 -2.48 -2.96
CA TYR A 7 14.28 -1.27 -3.65
C TYR A 7 15.46 -0.29 -3.73
N ILE A 8 15.68 0.28 -4.92
CA ILE A 8 16.71 1.30 -5.19
C ILE A 8 16.05 2.48 -5.88
N ASP A 9 16.17 3.68 -5.28
CA ASP A 9 15.58 4.92 -5.83
C ASP A 9 16.53 5.59 -6.84
N GLU A 10 17.08 4.78 -7.77
CA GLU A 10 18.00 5.21 -8.82
C GLU A 10 17.68 4.50 -10.14
N PRO A 11 18.06 5.05 -11.29
CA PRO A 11 17.93 4.37 -12.57
C PRO A 11 18.73 3.06 -12.59
N LEU A 12 18.09 1.97 -13.00
CA LEU A 12 18.71 0.66 -13.14
C LEU A 12 18.75 0.25 -14.62
N ASN A 13 19.86 -0.33 -15.06
CA ASN A 13 20.03 -0.84 -16.42
C ASN A 13 20.63 -2.24 -16.42
N GLU A 14 20.16 -3.09 -17.33
CA GLU A 14 20.76 -4.39 -17.57
C GLU A 14 22.23 -4.25 -17.97
N GLY A 15 23.09 -5.13 -17.48
CA GLY A 15 24.52 -5.12 -17.71
C GLY A 15 25.29 -4.09 -16.84
N SER A 16 24.59 -3.25 -16.08
CA SER A 16 25.24 -2.22 -15.26
C SER A 16 25.69 -2.73 -13.88
N LYS A 17 26.48 -1.89 -13.22
CA LYS A 17 26.87 -2.08 -11.81
C LYS A 17 26.18 -1.07 -10.94
N VAL A 18 25.71 -1.51 -9.80
CA VAL A 18 25.04 -0.69 -8.77
C VAL A 18 25.83 -0.76 -7.48
N LEU A 19 26.10 0.41 -6.86
CA LEU A 19 26.76 0.49 -5.56
C LEU A 19 25.72 0.79 -4.48
N VAL A 20 25.35 -0.23 -3.72
CA VAL A 20 24.40 -0.09 -2.61
C VAL A 20 25.13 0.41 -1.37
N LYS A 21 24.71 1.59 -0.89
CA LYS A 21 25.34 2.34 0.23
C LYS A 21 24.31 2.67 1.32
N ASN A 22 24.75 3.35 2.36
CA ASN A 22 23.92 3.94 3.41
C ASN A 22 22.98 2.92 4.10
N ASP A 23 21.70 3.27 4.28
CA ASP A 23 20.71 2.44 4.97
C ASP A 23 20.51 1.08 4.30
N SER A 24 20.51 1.05 2.97
CA SER A 24 20.40 -0.19 2.19
C SER A 24 21.62 -1.09 2.36
N PHE A 25 22.82 -0.52 2.50
CA PHE A 25 24.02 -1.28 2.87
C PHE A 25 23.88 -1.90 4.26
N HIS A 26 23.47 -1.13 5.25
CA HIS A 26 23.27 -1.64 6.61
C HIS A 26 22.21 -2.75 6.66
N TYR A 27 21.14 -2.62 5.87
CA TYR A 27 20.11 -3.64 5.76
C TYR A 27 20.66 -4.94 5.16
N LEU A 28 21.36 -4.87 4.02
CA LEU A 28 22.00 -6.04 3.40
C LEU A 28 23.03 -6.71 4.32
N ALA A 29 23.87 -5.92 4.99
CA ALA A 29 24.97 -6.44 5.81
C ALA A 29 24.49 -7.03 7.14
N LYS A 30 23.65 -6.28 7.89
CA LYS A 30 23.30 -6.60 9.26
C LYS A 30 22.02 -7.45 9.38
N VAL A 31 21.02 -7.16 8.56
CA VAL A 31 19.72 -7.85 8.65
C VAL A 31 19.72 -9.08 7.76
N LEU A 32 20.05 -8.92 6.48
CA LEU A 32 20.01 -10.02 5.51
C LEU A 32 21.29 -10.84 5.48
N LYS A 33 22.39 -10.35 6.07
CA LYS A 33 23.70 -11.01 6.11
C LYS A 33 24.15 -11.48 4.72
N ALA A 34 23.94 -10.61 3.73
CA ALA A 34 24.21 -10.88 2.33
C ALA A 34 25.70 -11.12 2.07
N LYS A 35 26.01 -12.04 1.15
CA LYS A 35 27.37 -12.49 0.88
C LYS A 35 27.72 -12.32 -0.60
N LYS A 36 29.02 -12.25 -0.90
CA LYS A 36 29.56 -12.30 -2.26
C LYS A 36 29.00 -13.51 -3.03
N ASN A 37 28.74 -13.33 -4.32
CA ASN A 37 28.13 -14.29 -5.25
C ASN A 37 26.66 -14.66 -4.96
N GLN A 38 26.02 -14.05 -3.97
CA GLN A 38 24.61 -14.28 -3.69
C GLN A 38 23.75 -13.57 -4.76
N LYS A 39 22.73 -14.28 -5.24
CA LYS A 39 21.73 -13.71 -6.16
C LYS A 39 20.85 -12.71 -5.43
N ILE A 40 20.50 -11.62 -6.13
CA ILE A 40 19.68 -10.53 -5.64
C ILE A 40 18.82 -9.98 -6.78
N ILE A 41 17.64 -9.47 -6.43
CA ILE A 41 16.78 -8.72 -7.34
C ILE A 41 16.76 -7.26 -6.87
N LEU A 42 17.06 -6.33 -7.76
CA LEU A 42 16.83 -4.90 -7.54
C LEU A 42 15.59 -4.47 -8.32
N PHE A 43 14.84 -3.52 -7.77
CA PHE A 43 13.73 -2.88 -8.48
C PHE A 43 13.62 -1.40 -8.09
N ASN A 44 13.03 -0.59 -8.97
CA ASN A 44 13.00 0.87 -8.84
C ASN A 44 11.65 1.47 -9.22
N ASN A 45 10.56 0.74 -9.00
CA ASN A 45 9.19 1.19 -9.28
C ASN A 45 8.88 1.45 -10.78
N THR A 46 9.69 0.94 -11.69
CA THR A 46 9.46 1.02 -13.15
C THR A 46 8.72 -0.19 -13.72
N GLY A 47 8.41 -1.19 -12.88
CA GLY A 47 7.81 -2.45 -13.28
C GLY A 47 8.83 -3.49 -13.76
N PHE A 48 10.11 -3.17 -13.71
CA PHE A 48 11.17 -4.13 -13.99
C PHE A 48 11.78 -4.70 -12.72
N ASP A 49 12.00 -6.00 -12.73
CA ASP A 49 12.87 -6.70 -11.80
C ASP A 49 14.24 -6.89 -12.47
N PHE A 50 15.27 -6.40 -11.85
CA PHE A 50 16.65 -6.54 -12.30
C PHE A 50 17.32 -7.64 -11.49
N HIS A 51 17.49 -8.80 -12.12
CA HIS A 51 18.19 -9.94 -11.53
C HIS A 51 19.69 -9.75 -11.65
N GLY A 52 20.38 -9.99 -10.57
CA GLY A 52 21.84 -9.83 -10.52
C GLY A 52 22.47 -10.65 -9.40
N HIS A 53 23.74 -10.37 -9.16
CA HIS A 53 24.51 -11.02 -8.10
C HIS A 53 25.45 -10.01 -7.42
N ILE A 54 25.75 -10.25 -6.17
CA ILE A 54 26.69 -9.46 -5.39
C ILE A 54 28.12 -9.80 -5.84
N LYS A 55 28.76 -8.87 -6.54
CA LYS A 55 30.09 -9.04 -7.09
C LYS A 55 31.18 -8.78 -6.04
N ASN A 56 31.00 -7.76 -5.23
CA ASN A 56 31.95 -7.39 -4.20
C ASN A 56 31.24 -6.87 -2.94
N VAL A 57 31.88 -7.08 -1.79
CA VAL A 57 31.40 -6.61 -0.48
C VAL A 57 32.57 -5.91 0.21
N THR A 58 32.36 -4.68 0.61
CA THR A 58 33.31 -3.88 1.38
C THR A 58 32.67 -3.50 2.73
N ASP A 59 33.36 -2.74 3.54
CA ASP A 59 32.87 -2.15 4.79
C ASP A 59 31.89 -0.98 4.60
N ARG A 60 31.75 -0.48 3.33
CA ARG A 60 30.96 0.73 3.00
C ARG A 60 29.89 0.52 1.93
N TYR A 61 30.03 -0.51 1.10
CA TYR A 61 29.07 -0.75 0.01
C TYR A 61 29.05 -2.22 -0.44
N PHE A 62 27.95 -2.60 -1.07
CA PHE A 62 27.84 -3.80 -1.91
C PHE A 62 27.90 -3.37 -3.37
N GLU A 63 28.78 -3.99 -4.17
CA GLU A 63 28.78 -3.86 -5.63
C GLU A 63 27.93 -5.01 -6.19
N ILE A 64 26.84 -4.66 -6.88
CA ILE A 64 25.91 -5.59 -7.50
C ILE A 64 26.02 -5.47 -9.00
N HIS A 65 26.19 -6.59 -9.70
CA HIS A 65 26.10 -6.64 -11.16
C HIS A 65 24.70 -7.10 -11.58
N LEU A 66 24.06 -6.34 -12.48
CA LEU A 66 22.71 -6.63 -12.99
C LEU A 66 22.83 -7.44 -14.27
N ASP A 67 22.38 -8.69 -14.25
CA ASP A 67 22.56 -9.65 -15.35
C ASP A 67 21.44 -9.56 -16.39
N LYS A 68 20.16 -9.50 -15.91
CA LYS A 68 18.97 -9.49 -16.75
C LYS A 68 17.84 -8.71 -16.10
N ARG A 69 16.94 -8.16 -16.92
CA ARG A 69 15.71 -7.53 -16.45
C ARG A 69 14.47 -8.29 -16.94
N PHE A 70 13.43 -8.29 -16.13
CA PHE A 70 12.13 -8.89 -16.44
C PHE A 70 11.05 -7.85 -16.20
N PHE A 71 10.19 -7.65 -17.18
CA PHE A 71 9.05 -6.75 -17.04
C PHE A 71 7.89 -7.48 -16.37
N LEU A 72 7.24 -6.82 -15.41
CA LEU A 72 6.04 -7.30 -14.75
C LEU A 72 4.88 -6.36 -15.09
N GLU A 73 3.87 -6.91 -15.73
CA GLU A 73 2.67 -6.14 -16.07
C GLU A 73 1.98 -5.58 -14.83
N LYS A 74 1.54 -4.34 -14.94
CA LYS A 74 0.71 -3.73 -13.92
C LYS A 74 -0.75 -4.12 -14.14
N ASN A 75 -1.46 -4.44 -13.07
CA ASN A 75 -2.88 -4.70 -13.15
C ASN A 75 -3.63 -3.54 -13.81
N MET A 76 -4.58 -3.83 -14.70
CA MET A 76 -5.38 -2.83 -15.40
C MET A 76 -6.37 -2.11 -14.49
N TYR A 77 -6.76 -2.73 -13.37
CA TYR A 77 -7.64 -2.10 -12.38
C TYR A 77 -6.85 -1.44 -11.26
N THR A 78 -7.39 -0.34 -10.73
CA THR A 78 -6.79 0.38 -9.63
C THR A 78 -7.65 0.28 -8.36
N THR A 79 -7.00 0.06 -7.22
CA THR A 79 -7.65 0.02 -5.92
C THR A 79 -7.00 1.02 -4.99
N GLU A 80 -7.78 1.89 -4.41
CA GLU A 80 -7.37 2.87 -3.41
C GLU A 80 -8.03 2.57 -2.07
N ILE A 81 -7.28 2.76 -0.98
CA ILE A 81 -7.84 2.85 0.36
C ILE A 81 -7.71 4.28 0.87
N ALA A 82 -8.84 4.90 1.19
CA ALA A 82 -8.88 6.16 1.91
C ALA A 82 -9.20 5.85 3.38
N PHE A 83 -8.28 6.15 4.28
CA PHE A 83 -8.40 5.79 5.68
C PHE A 83 -8.20 6.99 6.59
N SER A 84 -9.06 7.13 7.57
CA SER A 84 -8.86 8.12 8.62
C SER A 84 -7.65 7.74 9.47
N ILE A 85 -6.77 8.71 9.73
CA ILE A 85 -5.54 8.47 10.50
C ILE A 85 -5.93 7.98 11.90
N CYS A 86 -5.62 6.72 12.18
CA CYS A 86 -5.85 6.04 13.45
C CYS A 86 -4.59 5.97 14.32
N LYS A 87 -4.74 5.51 15.56
CA LYS A 87 -3.62 5.37 16.51
C LYS A 87 -2.58 4.35 15.99
N ASN A 88 -1.31 4.59 16.30
CA ASN A 88 -0.30 3.57 16.09
C ASN A 88 -0.59 2.36 17.03
N PRO A 89 -0.42 1.11 16.55
CA PRO A 89 0.17 0.73 15.25
C PRO A 89 -0.85 0.55 14.10
N CYS A 90 -2.11 0.95 14.25
CA CYS A 90 -3.20 0.69 13.29
C CYS A 90 -2.86 1.19 11.87
N SER A 91 -2.54 2.48 11.70
CA SER A 91 -2.19 3.03 10.38
C SER A 91 -0.99 2.30 9.75
N ASP A 92 0.05 2.00 10.54
CA ASP A 92 1.24 1.30 10.07
C ASP A 92 0.90 -0.12 9.60
N PHE A 93 -0.03 -0.79 10.30
CA PHE A 93 -0.50 -2.12 9.94
C PHE A 93 -1.32 -2.12 8.65
N ILE A 94 -2.19 -1.11 8.46
CA ILE A 94 -2.93 -0.88 7.21
C ILE A 94 -1.94 -0.74 6.04
N ILE A 95 -0.97 0.18 6.14
CA ILE A 95 0.04 0.39 5.08
C ILE A 95 0.77 -0.92 4.78
N LYS A 96 1.25 -1.60 5.81
CA LYS A 96 1.99 -2.86 5.67
C LYS A 96 1.17 -3.92 4.94
N LYS A 97 -0.02 -4.25 5.46
CA LYS A 97 -0.80 -5.39 4.96
C LYS A 97 -1.47 -5.13 3.62
N LEU A 98 -1.93 -3.91 3.38
CA LEU A 98 -2.50 -3.60 2.07
C LEU A 98 -1.44 -3.47 0.98
N THR A 99 -0.21 -3.10 1.33
CA THR A 99 0.92 -3.21 0.39
C THR A 99 1.15 -4.67 0.00
N GLU A 100 1.17 -5.61 0.95
CA GLU A 100 1.29 -7.05 0.67
C GLU A 100 0.15 -7.55 -0.24
N LEU A 101 -1.07 -7.04 -0.06
CA LEU A 101 -2.24 -7.36 -0.89
C LEU A 101 -2.25 -6.69 -2.27
N GLY A 102 -1.26 -5.86 -2.59
CA GLY A 102 -1.16 -5.25 -3.92
C GLY A 102 -2.00 -4.01 -4.13
N ILE A 103 -2.32 -3.22 -3.08
CA ILE A 103 -3.01 -1.92 -3.21
C ILE A 103 -2.24 -0.99 -4.16
N ASN A 104 -2.95 -0.11 -4.87
CA ASN A 104 -2.33 0.86 -5.77
C ASN A 104 -2.04 2.19 -5.09
N SER A 105 -2.93 2.66 -4.22
CA SER A 105 -2.73 3.92 -3.50
C SER A 105 -3.36 3.94 -2.12
N PHE A 106 -2.77 4.77 -1.26
CA PHE A 106 -3.24 5.12 0.06
C PHE A 106 -3.57 6.61 0.09
N GLN A 107 -4.75 6.95 0.58
CA GLN A 107 -5.16 8.32 0.85
C GLN A 107 -5.42 8.48 2.36
N PRO A 108 -4.46 9.02 3.12
CA PRO A 108 -4.69 9.35 4.52
C PRO A 108 -5.66 10.52 4.66
N LEU A 109 -6.62 10.41 5.58
CA LEU A 109 -7.67 11.41 5.80
C LEU A 109 -7.66 11.98 7.21
N ILE A 110 -8.07 13.24 7.32
CA ILE A 110 -8.49 13.88 8.57
C ILE A 110 -10.01 13.87 8.58
N SER A 111 -10.63 13.05 9.44
CA SER A 111 -12.06 13.00 9.70
C SER A 111 -12.38 13.55 11.09
N LYS A 112 -13.65 13.75 11.40
CA LYS A 112 -14.12 14.34 12.66
C LYS A 112 -13.54 13.67 13.91
N PHE A 113 -13.46 12.35 13.92
CA PHE A 113 -12.98 11.56 15.07
C PHE A 113 -11.57 11.00 14.89
N SER A 114 -10.83 11.48 13.88
CA SER A 114 -9.43 11.07 13.69
C SER A 114 -8.55 11.50 14.87
N ILE A 115 -7.47 10.73 15.11
CA ILE A 115 -6.51 11.06 16.16
C ILE A 115 -5.79 12.41 15.92
N PHE A 116 -5.76 12.87 14.67
CA PHE A 116 -5.15 14.14 14.30
C PHE A 116 -5.74 15.32 15.06
N ASN A 117 -7.05 15.32 15.27
CA ASN A 117 -7.75 16.36 16.01
C ASN A 117 -7.42 16.37 17.51
N LYS A 118 -6.79 15.31 18.03
CA LYS A 118 -6.47 15.15 19.45
C LYS A 118 -4.99 15.32 19.78
N LYS A 119 -4.10 15.25 18.78
CA LYS A 119 -2.64 15.31 18.96
C LYS A 119 -1.99 16.04 17.79
N LYS A 120 -0.96 16.86 18.10
CA LYS A 120 -0.10 17.43 17.07
C LYS A 120 0.73 16.31 16.44
N ILE A 121 0.45 15.99 15.18
CA ILE A 121 1.13 14.95 14.42
C ILE A 121 1.99 15.60 13.35
N ASP A 122 3.25 15.22 13.27
CA ASP A 122 4.13 15.57 12.17
C ASP A 122 3.79 14.68 10.95
N LEU A 123 3.02 15.23 10.02
CA LEU A 123 2.52 14.53 8.84
C LEU A 123 3.66 14.16 7.88
N GLU A 124 4.64 15.00 7.68
CA GLU A 124 5.76 14.71 6.77
C GLU A 124 6.58 13.53 7.28
N LYS A 125 6.91 13.53 8.58
CA LYS A 125 7.59 12.41 9.21
C LYS A 125 6.77 11.12 9.12
N LYS A 126 5.45 11.22 9.28
CA LYS A 126 4.54 10.07 9.20
C LYS A 126 4.47 9.52 7.76
N LEU A 127 4.36 10.37 6.76
CA LEU A 127 4.37 9.96 5.34
C LEU A 127 5.69 9.29 4.97
N LYS A 128 6.83 9.84 5.40
CA LYS A 128 8.15 9.22 5.20
C LYS A 128 8.24 7.85 5.86
N HIS A 129 7.74 7.72 7.09
CA HIS A 129 7.67 6.43 7.80
C HIS A 129 6.83 5.39 7.04
N TRP A 130 5.66 5.76 6.57
CA TRP A 130 4.79 4.88 5.79
C TRP A 130 5.40 4.49 4.44
N LYS A 131 6.12 5.41 3.77
CA LYS A 131 6.90 5.08 2.57
C LYS A 131 7.91 3.96 2.85
N ASN A 132 8.62 4.03 3.96
CA ASN A 132 9.58 2.98 4.35
C ASN A 132 8.88 1.64 4.64
N ILE A 133 7.72 1.65 5.32
CA ILE A 133 6.91 0.45 5.53
C ILE A 133 6.48 -0.15 4.19
N SER A 134 6.00 0.66 3.25
CA SER A 134 5.55 0.19 1.94
C SER A 134 6.69 -0.41 1.11
N ILE A 135 7.90 0.18 1.17
CA ILE A 135 9.10 -0.37 0.52
C ILE A 135 9.41 -1.76 1.09
N SER A 136 9.58 -1.86 2.40
CA SER A 136 9.89 -3.14 3.06
C SER A 136 8.82 -4.21 2.81
N SER A 137 7.55 -3.82 2.78
CA SER A 137 6.44 -4.72 2.47
C SER A 137 6.46 -5.17 1.01
N SER A 138 6.81 -4.29 0.08
CA SER A 138 6.95 -4.62 -1.35
C SER A 138 8.13 -5.56 -1.61
N GLU A 139 9.26 -5.35 -0.95
CA GLU A 139 10.41 -6.27 -0.98
C GLU A 139 10.01 -7.68 -0.51
N GLN A 140 9.22 -7.74 0.57
CA GLN A 140 8.79 -8.99 1.18
C GLN A 140 7.73 -9.72 0.35
N SER A 141 6.80 -9.00 -0.29
CA SER A 141 5.68 -9.54 -1.08
C SER A 141 5.99 -9.68 -2.58
N GLU A 142 7.25 -9.45 -2.98
CA GLU A 142 7.75 -9.59 -4.36
C GLU A 142 7.09 -8.64 -5.36
N ARG A 143 6.69 -7.45 -4.90
CA ARG A 143 6.14 -6.42 -5.77
C ARG A 143 7.26 -5.59 -6.40
N SER A 144 7.08 -5.22 -7.68
CA SER A 144 7.98 -4.33 -8.42
C SER A 144 7.42 -2.93 -8.60
N TYR A 145 6.17 -2.71 -8.16
CA TYR A 145 5.52 -1.42 -8.06
C TYR A 145 5.23 -1.08 -6.60
N LEU A 146 5.69 0.08 -6.16
CA LEU A 146 5.32 0.63 -4.87
C LEU A 146 3.91 1.22 -4.93
N PRO A 147 3.10 1.12 -3.87
CA PRO A 147 1.87 1.88 -3.77
C PRO A 147 2.18 3.38 -3.62
N ILE A 148 1.30 4.23 -4.15
CA ILE A 148 1.37 5.67 -3.97
C ILE A 148 0.79 6.01 -2.59
N ILE A 149 1.55 6.70 -1.75
CA ILE A 149 1.05 7.27 -0.50
C ILE A 149 0.84 8.76 -0.76
N LYS A 150 -0.43 9.18 -0.83
CA LYS A 150 -0.83 10.55 -1.12
C LYS A 150 -0.67 11.45 0.11
N ASN A 151 -0.62 12.76 -0.11
CA ASN A 151 -0.67 13.72 0.99
C ASN A 151 -1.99 13.63 1.75
N THR A 152 -1.94 13.90 3.04
CA THR A 152 -3.14 13.90 3.89
C THR A 152 -4.06 15.06 3.53
N ILE A 153 -5.34 14.78 3.34
CA ILE A 153 -6.39 15.78 3.06
C ILE A 153 -7.56 15.59 4.03
N SER A 154 -8.51 16.54 4.03
CA SER A 154 -9.74 16.41 4.80
C SER A 154 -10.64 15.32 4.20
N PHE A 155 -11.56 14.78 5.00
CA PHE A 155 -12.59 13.87 4.53
C PHE A 155 -13.41 14.50 3.39
N GLN A 156 -13.79 15.76 3.53
CA GLN A 156 -14.60 16.51 2.58
C GLN A 156 -13.89 16.67 1.23
N ASP A 157 -12.64 17.17 1.24
CA ASP A 157 -11.84 17.33 0.01
C ASP A 157 -11.66 16.00 -0.73
N TYR A 158 -11.55 14.90 0.03
CA TYR A 158 -11.47 13.58 -0.58
C TYR A 158 -12.77 13.17 -1.27
N ILE A 159 -13.90 13.32 -0.61
CA ILE A 159 -15.21 12.98 -1.18
C ILE A 159 -15.45 13.75 -2.48
N ASP A 160 -15.15 15.06 -2.48
CA ASP A 160 -15.35 15.94 -3.64
C ASP A 160 -14.42 15.63 -4.82
N SER A 161 -13.21 15.13 -4.53
CA SER A 161 -12.20 14.82 -5.56
C SER A 161 -12.17 13.37 -6.02
N CYS A 162 -12.91 12.47 -5.37
CA CYS A 162 -12.87 11.05 -5.67
C CYS A 162 -13.55 10.73 -7.01
N SER A 163 -12.77 10.26 -8.00
CA SER A 163 -13.22 9.93 -9.35
C SER A 163 -13.29 8.42 -9.63
N SER A 164 -13.15 7.56 -8.62
CA SER A 164 -13.25 6.12 -8.79
C SER A 164 -14.63 5.70 -9.31
N VAL A 165 -14.66 4.69 -10.18
CA VAL A 165 -15.90 4.13 -10.73
C VAL A 165 -16.74 3.47 -9.63
N SER A 166 -16.09 2.70 -8.75
CA SER A 166 -16.73 2.13 -7.57
C SER A 166 -16.27 2.88 -6.33
N LYS A 167 -17.22 3.41 -5.56
CA LYS A 167 -16.99 4.19 -4.34
C LYS A 167 -17.67 3.49 -3.17
N ILE A 168 -16.90 3.01 -2.21
CA ILE A 168 -17.37 2.24 -1.07
C ILE A 168 -16.97 2.94 0.22
N ILE A 169 -17.90 3.03 1.18
CA ILE A 169 -17.63 3.45 2.55
C ILE A 169 -18.03 2.34 3.52
N LEU A 170 -17.09 1.87 4.33
CA LEU A 170 -17.36 0.85 5.33
C LEU A 170 -18.20 1.43 6.47
N ASN A 171 -19.26 0.73 6.83
CA ASN A 171 -20.20 1.14 7.87
C ASN A 171 -20.79 -0.08 8.56
N THR A 172 -20.53 -0.23 9.85
CA THR A 172 -21.02 -1.35 10.65
C THR A 172 -22.55 -1.40 10.76
N LYS A 173 -23.24 -0.27 10.54
CA LYS A 173 -24.70 -0.14 10.60
C LYS A 173 -25.36 -0.36 9.24
N SER A 174 -24.61 -0.58 8.16
CA SER A 174 -25.16 -0.78 6.82
C SER A 174 -25.86 -2.14 6.74
N GLN A 175 -27.00 -2.15 6.08
CA GLN A 175 -27.72 -3.38 5.73
C GLN A 175 -27.21 -4.03 4.44
N ASN A 176 -26.46 -3.27 3.64
CA ASN A 176 -25.86 -3.79 2.43
C ASN A 176 -24.52 -4.44 2.73
N MET A 177 -24.38 -5.70 2.37
CA MET A 177 -23.10 -6.40 2.41
C MET A 177 -22.22 -6.00 1.22
N ILE A 178 -20.90 -6.03 1.38
CA ILE A 178 -19.95 -5.66 0.32
C ILE A 178 -20.16 -6.46 -0.97
N ASN A 179 -20.55 -7.73 -0.89
CA ASN A 179 -20.79 -8.59 -2.04
C ASN A 179 -22.04 -8.19 -2.86
N ASN A 180 -22.99 -7.47 -2.27
CA ASN A 180 -24.17 -6.95 -2.97
C ASN A 180 -23.85 -5.69 -3.77
N VAL A 181 -22.77 -4.99 -3.43
CA VAL A 181 -22.37 -3.71 -4.02
C VAL A 181 -21.19 -3.90 -4.98
N TYR A 182 -20.22 -4.73 -4.62
CA TYR A 182 -19.04 -5.03 -5.42
C TYR A 182 -19.01 -6.51 -5.77
N ASN A 183 -19.61 -6.87 -6.90
CA ASN A 183 -19.76 -8.26 -7.35
C ASN A 183 -19.09 -8.54 -8.71
N SER A 184 -18.55 -7.53 -9.37
CA SER A 184 -17.84 -7.62 -10.63
C SER A 184 -16.66 -6.66 -10.67
N ARG A 185 -15.73 -6.91 -11.57
CA ARG A 185 -14.55 -6.08 -11.79
C ARG A 185 -14.94 -4.67 -12.25
N THR A 186 -14.23 -3.68 -11.71
CA THR A 186 -14.31 -2.29 -12.14
C THR A 186 -12.92 -1.75 -12.46
N GLU A 187 -12.83 -0.72 -13.31
CA GLU A 187 -11.55 -0.09 -13.65
C GLU A 187 -10.87 0.53 -12.42
N SER A 188 -11.67 1.07 -11.52
CA SER A 188 -11.17 1.66 -10.29
C SER A 188 -12.15 1.50 -9.14
N CYS A 189 -11.62 1.21 -7.96
CA CYS A 189 -12.39 1.11 -6.74
C CYS A 189 -11.70 1.88 -5.62
N SER A 190 -12.49 2.67 -4.90
CA SER A 190 -12.07 3.40 -3.70
C SER A 190 -12.85 2.93 -2.49
N VAL A 191 -12.12 2.60 -1.42
CA VAL A 191 -12.70 2.14 -0.15
C VAL A 191 -12.35 3.12 0.96
N LEU A 192 -13.38 3.65 1.64
CA LEU A 192 -13.22 4.50 2.83
C LEU A 192 -13.34 3.67 4.10
N VAL A 193 -12.41 3.90 5.02
CA VAL A 193 -12.40 3.28 6.35
C VAL A 193 -12.26 4.35 7.42
N GLY A 194 -13.18 4.39 8.37
CA GLY A 194 -13.18 5.32 9.49
C GLY A 194 -12.08 5.05 10.53
N PRO A 195 -11.89 5.98 11.49
CA PRO A 195 -11.02 5.76 12.64
C PRO A 195 -11.71 4.83 13.67
N GLU A 196 -11.07 4.61 14.82
CA GLU A 196 -11.66 3.79 15.90
C GLU A 196 -13.01 4.31 16.44
N GLY A 197 -13.29 5.59 16.24
CA GLY A 197 -14.57 6.23 16.60
C GLY A 197 -15.58 6.28 15.45
N ASP A 198 -15.28 5.60 14.35
CA ASP A 198 -16.06 5.60 13.11
C ASP A 198 -16.14 6.99 12.44
N PHE A 199 -16.83 7.10 11.32
CA PHE A 199 -17.24 8.37 10.73
C PHE A 199 -18.48 8.90 11.45
N SER A 200 -18.68 10.23 11.42
CA SER A 200 -19.91 10.81 11.96
C SER A 200 -21.09 10.62 11.01
N ASP A 201 -22.33 10.80 11.54
CA ASP A 201 -23.53 10.65 10.72
C ASP A 201 -23.56 11.70 9.57
N GLU A 202 -22.99 12.90 9.82
CA GLU A 202 -22.84 13.94 8.78
C GLU A 202 -21.84 13.51 7.69
N GLU A 203 -20.70 12.89 8.07
CA GLU A 203 -19.72 12.35 7.12
C GLU A 203 -20.32 11.21 6.28
N TYR A 204 -21.07 10.30 6.89
CA TYR A 204 -21.80 9.26 6.16
C TYR A 204 -22.83 9.84 5.18
N SER A 205 -23.60 10.84 5.63
CA SER A 205 -24.60 11.50 4.79
C SER A 205 -23.96 12.22 3.61
N TYR A 206 -22.82 12.88 3.83
CA TYR A 206 -22.06 13.57 2.80
C TYR A 206 -21.49 12.59 1.75
N ALA A 207 -20.89 11.49 2.20
CA ALA A 207 -20.39 10.45 1.32
C ALA A 207 -21.52 9.84 0.45
N LYS A 208 -22.69 9.59 1.04
CA LYS A 208 -23.85 9.07 0.33
C LYS A 208 -24.35 10.02 -0.77
N GLN A 209 -24.33 11.33 -0.53
CA GLN A 209 -24.70 12.35 -1.54
C GLN A 209 -23.72 12.39 -2.73
N SER A 210 -22.51 11.88 -2.53
CA SER A 210 -21.44 11.81 -3.54
C SER A 210 -21.23 10.39 -4.10
N ASP A 211 -22.29 9.58 -4.10
CA ASP A 211 -22.37 8.23 -4.67
C ASP A 211 -21.50 7.17 -3.98
N PHE A 212 -21.09 7.40 -2.74
CA PHE A 212 -20.46 6.34 -1.97
C PHE A 212 -21.50 5.35 -1.46
N SER A 213 -21.32 4.08 -1.80
CA SER A 213 -22.16 2.98 -1.30
C SER A 213 -21.70 2.57 0.10
N SER A 214 -22.60 2.69 1.06
CA SER A 214 -22.37 2.24 2.44
C SER A 214 -22.51 0.73 2.54
N VAL A 215 -21.48 0.03 3.05
CA VAL A 215 -21.47 -1.44 3.14
C VAL A 215 -20.95 -1.93 4.48
N SER A 216 -21.48 -3.09 4.92
CA SER A 216 -20.93 -3.85 6.05
C SER A 216 -20.09 -5.05 5.55
N LEU A 217 -19.27 -5.58 6.44
CA LEU A 217 -18.41 -6.75 6.19
C LEU A 217 -18.85 -7.98 6.99
N GLY A 218 -20.09 -7.96 7.51
CA GLY A 218 -20.67 -9.03 8.32
C GLY A 218 -21.18 -8.53 9.66
N ASP A 219 -21.59 -9.48 10.52
CA ASP A 219 -22.30 -9.20 11.77
C ASP A 219 -21.38 -8.70 12.89
N ASN A 220 -20.10 -8.93 12.78
CA ASN A 220 -19.14 -8.55 13.82
C ASN A 220 -18.57 -7.15 13.58
N ILE A 221 -18.36 -6.39 14.65
CA ILE A 221 -17.62 -5.13 14.60
C ILE A 221 -16.13 -5.44 14.46
N LEU A 222 -15.57 -5.13 13.31
CA LEU A 222 -14.16 -5.31 13.01
C LEU A 222 -13.34 -4.09 13.48
N ARG A 223 -12.10 -4.33 13.89
CA ARG A 223 -11.13 -3.23 14.06
C ARG A 223 -10.82 -2.60 12.70
N VAL A 224 -10.40 -1.33 12.72
CA VAL A 224 -10.12 -0.53 11.52
C VAL A 224 -9.22 -1.27 10.54
N GLU A 225 -8.09 -1.78 11.02
CA GLU A 225 -7.14 -2.54 10.21
C GLU A 225 -7.70 -3.84 9.65
N THR A 226 -8.52 -4.54 10.45
CA THR A 226 -9.18 -5.78 10.02
C THR A 226 -10.22 -5.49 8.93
N ALA A 227 -11.02 -4.45 9.09
CA ALA A 227 -12.00 -4.03 8.11
C ALA A 227 -11.35 -3.64 6.78
N ALA A 228 -10.26 -2.85 6.83
CA ALA A 228 -9.49 -2.46 5.65
C ALA A 228 -8.93 -3.68 4.91
N ILE A 229 -8.32 -4.63 5.63
CA ILE A 229 -7.76 -5.85 5.04
C ILE A 229 -8.87 -6.72 4.42
N ALA A 230 -9.96 -6.95 5.12
CA ALA A 230 -11.06 -7.77 4.64
C ALA A 230 -11.68 -7.19 3.35
N ALA A 231 -11.98 -5.89 3.32
CA ALA A 231 -12.54 -5.23 2.16
C ALA A 231 -11.61 -5.30 0.95
N ILE A 232 -10.33 -4.96 1.12
CA ILE A 232 -9.36 -4.98 0.02
C ILE A 232 -9.06 -6.41 -0.45
N SER A 233 -9.00 -7.39 0.47
CA SER A 233 -8.85 -8.80 0.08
C SER A 233 -10.02 -9.27 -0.78
N TYR A 234 -11.25 -8.96 -0.40
CA TYR A 234 -12.44 -9.29 -1.16
C TYR A 234 -12.40 -8.69 -2.57
N ILE A 235 -12.13 -7.37 -2.69
CA ILE A 235 -12.03 -6.67 -3.97
C ILE A 235 -10.94 -7.28 -4.86
N LYS A 236 -9.78 -7.63 -4.29
CA LYS A 236 -8.69 -8.26 -5.03
C LYS A 236 -9.06 -9.64 -5.57
N ILE A 237 -9.78 -10.45 -4.79
CA ILE A 237 -10.26 -11.78 -5.22
C ILE A 237 -11.22 -11.64 -6.39
N ILE A 238 -12.22 -10.76 -6.30
CA ILE A 238 -13.17 -10.51 -7.39
C ILE A 238 -12.43 -10.08 -8.67
N ASN A 239 -11.50 -9.14 -8.56
CA ASN A 239 -10.74 -8.65 -9.71
C ASN A 239 -9.75 -9.67 -10.30
N SER A 240 -9.35 -10.69 -9.54
CA SER A 240 -8.42 -11.74 -10.00
C SER A 240 -9.10 -12.91 -10.70
N ASN A 241 -10.38 -13.17 -10.42
CA ASN A 241 -11.10 -14.33 -10.92
C ASN A 241 -11.47 -14.25 -12.41
N GLU A 242 -11.38 -13.09 -13.04
CA GLU A 242 -11.72 -12.88 -14.45
C GLU A 242 -10.51 -13.03 -15.41
N ASN A 243 -9.32 -13.36 -14.90
CA ASN A 243 -8.09 -13.56 -15.69
C ASN A 243 -7.71 -15.05 -15.89
N LYS A 244 -8.67 -15.98 -15.65
CA LYS A 244 -8.45 -17.43 -15.91
C LYS A 244 -9.32 -17.95 -17.02
#